data_639de6d5ea765dee7060a165f11f1781
#
_entry.id   639de6d5ea765dee7060a165f11f1781
#
_cell.length_a   1.000
_cell.length_b   1.000
_cell.length_c   1.000
_cell.angle_alpha   90.00
_cell.angle_beta   90.00
_cell.angle_gamma   90.00
#
_symmetry.space_group_name_H-M   'P 1'
#
loop_
_entity.id
_entity.type
_entity.pdbx_description
1 polymer ?
#
loop_
_entity_poly.entity_id
_entity_poly.type
_entity_poly.pdbx_seq_one_letter_code
_entity_poly.pdbx_strand_id
1 'polypeptide(L)'
;VLDMACGWGPFLTYIKGRGADCMGVTLSSGQAGACVKNGLDVRIMDCRKITPEDFGSFDAITCIGGMEHFCSIEEYKEGKQDEVYHNFFKELNDLLPKGARFYMQTMVFSKNMMPLEEVSVDAPKDSPSYAMALMVKQFPGSWLPYGEGQVIKNAEPYFKLISKSSGRLDYIETIKRWRIKFRKFNLKKYALYASLIPKFLFDKEFRHQVQVFKISPNKICFENETMDHFRLVFEKI
;
A
#
# COMPACT_ATOMS: atom_id res chain seq x y z
N VAL A 1 -10.43 16.58 -4.95
CA VAL A 1 -9.37 15.55 -4.91
C VAL A 1 -9.93 14.23 -4.41
N LEU A 2 -9.62 13.11 -5.09
CA LEU A 2 -9.95 11.76 -4.64
C LEU A 2 -8.70 11.07 -4.08
N ASP A 3 -8.82 10.46 -2.89
CA ASP A 3 -7.81 9.52 -2.35
C ASP A 3 -8.32 8.08 -2.47
N MET A 4 -7.78 7.33 -3.43
CA MET A 4 -8.25 5.98 -3.79
C MET A 4 -7.88 4.89 -2.77
N ALA A 5 -7.05 5.19 -1.80
CA ALA A 5 -6.62 4.27 -0.75
C ALA A 5 -6.42 5.00 0.59
N CYS A 6 -7.44 5.75 1.01
CA CYS A 6 -7.32 6.75 2.06
C CYS A 6 -6.97 6.20 3.46
N GLY A 7 -7.16 4.90 3.71
CA GLY A 7 -6.85 4.30 5.00
C GLY A 7 -7.53 5.03 6.17
N TRP A 8 -6.75 5.47 7.15
CA TRP A 8 -7.22 6.24 8.30
C TRP A 8 -7.41 7.74 8.02
N GLY A 9 -7.27 8.20 6.77
CA GLY A 9 -7.51 9.55 6.32
C GLY A 9 -6.44 10.61 6.64
N PRO A 10 -5.16 10.28 6.87
CA PRO A 10 -4.16 11.31 7.22
C PRO A 10 -3.91 12.30 6.07
N PHE A 11 -3.91 11.82 4.82
CA PHE A 11 -3.77 12.67 3.65
C PHE A 11 -4.99 13.56 3.45
N LEU A 12 -6.20 13.02 3.55
CA LEU A 12 -7.45 13.79 3.48
C LEU A 12 -7.50 14.90 4.54
N THR A 13 -7.12 14.57 5.78
CA THR A 13 -7.03 15.57 6.87
C THR A 13 -6.08 16.70 6.50
N TYR A 14 -4.93 16.37 5.94
CA TYR A 14 -3.92 17.35 5.56
C TYR A 14 -4.39 18.29 4.44
N ILE A 15 -4.96 17.75 3.34
CA ILE A 15 -5.38 18.55 2.20
C ILE A 15 -6.65 19.36 2.49
N LYS A 16 -7.59 18.80 3.27
CA LYS A 16 -8.78 19.51 3.75
C LYS A 16 -8.38 20.74 4.59
N GLY A 17 -7.38 20.59 5.47
CA GLY A 17 -6.83 21.71 6.24
C GLY A 17 -6.16 22.80 5.39
N ARG A 18 -5.94 22.54 4.08
CA ARG A 18 -5.41 23.50 3.09
C ARG A 18 -6.51 24.04 2.15
N GLY A 19 -7.78 23.73 2.42
CA GLY A 19 -8.91 24.23 1.66
C GLY A 19 -9.29 23.40 0.43
N ALA A 20 -8.73 22.19 0.27
CA ALA A 20 -9.14 21.30 -0.81
C ALA A 20 -10.48 20.65 -0.47
N ASP A 21 -11.38 20.61 -1.46
CA ASP A 21 -12.50 19.70 -1.45
C ASP A 21 -12.00 18.29 -1.77
N CYS A 22 -12.26 17.34 -0.87
CA CYS A 22 -11.65 16.03 -0.96
C CYS A 22 -12.52 14.93 -0.36
N MET A 23 -12.45 13.78 -0.98
CA MET A 23 -13.07 12.56 -0.51
C MET A 23 -12.09 11.37 -0.63
N GLY A 24 -12.40 10.29 0.06
CA GLY A 24 -11.60 9.08 0.00
C GLY A 24 -12.43 7.81 -0.10
N VAL A 25 -11.77 6.75 -0.56
CA VAL A 25 -12.34 5.40 -0.53
C VAL A 25 -11.43 4.42 0.21
N THR A 26 -12.04 3.45 0.87
CA THR A 26 -11.36 2.35 1.57
C THR A 26 -12.25 1.11 1.60
N LEU A 27 -11.66 -0.07 1.66
CA LEU A 27 -12.40 -1.32 1.86
C LEU A 27 -12.71 -1.61 3.34
N SER A 28 -12.09 -0.88 4.27
CA SER A 28 -12.21 -1.13 5.71
C SER A 28 -13.31 -0.29 6.35
N SER A 29 -14.35 -0.95 6.86
CA SER A 29 -15.42 -0.29 7.62
C SER A 29 -14.91 0.42 8.88
N GLY A 30 -13.90 -0.16 9.56
CA GLY A 30 -13.25 0.45 10.72
C GLY A 30 -12.52 1.75 10.39
N GLN A 31 -11.80 1.78 9.25
CA GLN A 31 -11.11 2.98 8.78
C GLN A 31 -12.12 4.05 8.34
N ALA A 32 -13.13 3.67 7.55
CA ALA A 32 -14.19 4.59 7.12
C ALA A 32 -14.90 5.22 8.32
N GLY A 33 -15.30 4.40 9.31
CA GLY A 33 -15.96 4.90 10.52
C GLY A 33 -15.09 5.88 11.33
N ALA A 34 -13.78 5.65 11.41
CA ALA A 34 -12.85 6.57 12.06
C ALA A 34 -12.72 7.89 11.27
N CYS A 35 -12.64 7.82 9.94
CA CYS A 35 -12.58 8.99 9.07
C CYS A 35 -13.85 9.87 9.20
N VAL A 36 -15.02 9.26 9.14
CA VAL A 36 -16.31 9.96 9.29
C VAL A 36 -16.41 10.65 10.65
N LYS A 37 -15.98 9.99 11.74
CA LYS A 37 -15.91 10.62 13.08
C LYS A 37 -15.01 11.85 13.12
N ASN A 38 -13.99 11.90 12.27
CA ASN A 38 -13.08 13.03 12.13
C ASN A 38 -13.57 14.06 11.09
N GLY A 39 -14.80 13.95 10.61
CA GLY A 39 -15.40 14.89 9.66
C GLY A 39 -14.86 14.77 8.23
N LEU A 40 -14.31 13.62 7.84
CA LEU A 40 -13.85 13.36 6.49
C LEU A 40 -14.95 12.66 5.68
N ASP A 41 -15.08 13.01 4.39
CA ASP A 41 -15.95 12.28 3.45
C ASP A 41 -15.20 11.03 2.96
N VAL A 42 -15.65 9.87 3.42
CA VAL A 42 -15.03 8.58 3.07
C VAL A 42 -16.11 7.54 2.82
N ARG A 43 -15.97 6.80 1.73
CA ARG A 43 -16.88 5.71 1.35
C ARG A 43 -16.20 4.36 1.38
N ILE A 44 -16.99 3.31 1.68
CA ILE A 44 -16.52 1.93 1.61
C ILE A 44 -16.74 1.44 0.19
N MET A 45 -15.66 1.38 -0.60
CA MET A 45 -15.71 1.00 -2.01
C MET A 45 -14.34 0.49 -2.47
N ASP A 46 -14.35 -0.46 -3.41
CA ASP A 46 -13.15 -0.83 -4.15
C ASP A 46 -12.81 0.26 -5.16
N CYS A 47 -11.66 0.89 -5.02
CA CYS A 47 -11.22 1.98 -5.88
C CYS A 47 -11.09 1.59 -7.36
N ARG A 48 -10.95 0.30 -7.66
CA ARG A 48 -10.90 -0.22 -9.04
C ARG A 48 -12.28 -0.32 -9.72
N LYS A 49 -13.35 0.05 -9.01
CA LYS A 49 -14.74 0.00 -9.50
C LYS A 49 -15.41 1.37 -9.47
N ILE A 50 -14.64 2.42 -9.27
CA ILE A 50 -15.16 3.79 -9.28
C ILE A 50 -15.39 4.22 -10.73
N THR A 51 -16.57 4.75 -11.00
CA THR A 51 -16.92 5.28 -12.31
C THR A 51 -17.25 6.77 -12.24
N PRO A 52 -17.17 7.52 -13.36
CA PRO A 52 -17.61 8.92 -13.39
C PRO A 52 -19.07 9.11 -12.98
N GLU A 53 -19.93 8.11 -13.18
CA GLU A 53 -21.35 8.13 -12.76
C GLU A 53 -21.50 8.14 -11.25
N ASP A 54 -20.54 7.56 -10.50
CA ASP A 54 -20.58 7.52 -9.04
C ASP A 54 -20.25 8.87 -8.41
N PHE A 55 -19.28 9.61 -8.98
CA PHE A 55 -18.65 10.76 -8.31
C PHE A 55 -18.33 11.93 -9.25
N GLY A 56 -18.55 11.81 -10.56
CA GLY A 56 -18.09 12.79 -11.54
C GLY A 56 -16.58 12.73 -11.77
N SER A 57 -15.98 13.87 -12.07
CA SER A 57 -14.55 14.01 -12.33
C SER A 57 -13.83 14.73 -11.19
N PHE A 58 -12.50 14.52 -11.10
CA PHE A 58 -11.65 15.11 -10.07
C PHE A 58 -10.50 15.91 -10.69
N ASP A 59 -10.12 17.04 -10.08
CA ASP A 59 -8.97 17.84 -10.51
C ASP A 59 -7.63 17.11 -10.27
N ALA A 60 -7.59 16.22 -9.28
CA ALA A 60 -6.45 15.37 -8.98
C ALA A 60 -6.88 14.10 -8.23
N ILE A 61 -6.13 13.03 -8.42
CA ILE A 61 -6.32 11.76 -7.72
C ILE A 61 -5.02 11.33 -7.06
N THR A 62 -5.13 10.67 -5.90
CA THR A 62 -4.01 10.02 -5.23
C THR A 62 -4.30 8.55 -4.95
N CYS A 63 -3.24 7.72 -5.00
CA CYS A 63 -3.28 6.33 -4.56
C CYS A 63 -1.99 6.04 -3.76
N ILE A 64 -2.12 5.97 -2.44
CA ILE A 64 -0.98 5.82 -1.54
C ILE A 64 -1.08 4.46 -0.85
N GLY A 65 -0.22 3.51 -1.25
CA GLY A 65 -0.20 2.17 -0.69
C GLY A 65 -1.44 1.34 -1.03
N GLY A 66 -2.00 1.53 -2.23
CA GLY A 66 -3.17 0.78 -2.71
C GLY A 66 -2.82 -0.25 -3.78
N MET A 67 -1.93 0.10 -4.71
CA MET A 67 -1.59 -0.75 -5.85
C MET A 67 -0.96 -2.08 -5.45
N GLU A 68 -0.35 -2.15 -4.29
CA GLU A 68 0.22 -3.35 -3.69
C GLU A 68 -0.78 -4.50 -3.57
N HIS A 69 -2.07 -4.19 -3.53
CA HIS A 69 -3.17 -5.12 -3.31
C HIS A 69 -4.01 -5.39 -4.57
N PHE A 70 -3.60 -4.89 -5.73
CA PHE A 70 -4.43 -5.00 -6.95
C PHE A 70 -4.27 -6.34 -7.65
N CYS A 71 -3.06 -6.88 -7.69
CA CYS A 71 -2.78 -8.17 -8.31
C CYS A 71 -2.64 -9.26 -7.24
N SER A 72 -3.36 -10.35 -7.38
CA SER A 72 -3.18 -11.54 -6.57
C SER A 72 -2.03 -12.42 -7.09
N ILE A 73 -1.59 -13.37 -6.25
CA ILE A 73 -0.58 -14.36 -6.66
C ILE A 73 -1.14 -15.27 -7.76
N GLU A 74 -2.43 -15.58 -7.74
CA GLU A 74 -3.12 -16.36 -8.73
C GLU A 74 -3.12 -15.64 -10.09
N GLU A 75 -3.52 -14.39 -10.13
CA GLU A 75 -3.47 -13.55 -11.35
C GLU A 75 -2.05 -13.38 -11.89
N TYR A 76 -1.07 -13.25 -11.00
CA TYR A 76 0.34 -13.24 -11.40
C TYR A 76 0.75 -14.55 -12.09
N LYS A 77 0.41 -15.71 -11.50
CA LYS A 77 0.70 -17.04 -12.09
C LYS A 77 0.01 -17.25 -13.43
N GLU A 78 -1.16 -16.66 -13.61
CA GLU A 78 -1.90 -16.68 -14.89
C GLU A 78 -1.38 -15.67 -15.91
N GLY A 79 -0.36 -14.87 -15.58
CA GLY A 79 0.22 -13.85 -16.45
C GLY A 79 -0.63 -12.59 -16.63
N LYS A 80 -1.63 -12.36 -15.76
CA LYS A 80 -2.61 -11.27 -15.85
C LYS A 80 -2.17 -9.97 -15.18
N GLN A 81 -0.99 -9.91 -14.59
CA GLN A 81 -0.55 -8.77 -13.79
C GLN A 81 -0.56 -7.44 -14.58
N ASP A 82 -0.05 -7.44 -15.82
CA ASP A 82 -0.08 -6.26 -16.69
C ASP A 82 -1.51 -5.85 -17.05
N GLU A 83 -2.41 -6.81 -17.30
CA GLU A 83 -3.82 -6.54 -17.57
C GLU A 83 -4.51 -5.84 -16.38
N VAL A 84 -4.28 -6.32 -15.17
CA VAL A 84 -4.81 -5.71 -13.93
C VAL A 84 -4.38 -4.26 -13.79
N TYR A 85 -3.10 -3.98 -14.01
CA TYR A 85 -2.57 -2.61 -13.90
C TYR A 85 -3.05 -1.73 -15.05
N HIS A 86 -3.09 -2.24 -16.28
CA HIS A 86 -3.62 -1.52 -17.43
C HIS A 86 -5.08 -1.10 -17.22
N ASN A 87 -5.92 -2.01 -16.76
CA ASN A 87 -7.34 -1.75 -16.47
C ASN A 87 -7.50 -0.67 -15.39
N PHE A 88 -6.69 -0.73 -14.32
CA PHE A 88 -6.69 0.32 -13.29
C PHE A 88 -6.38 1.71 -13.88
N PHE A 89 -5.35 1.85 -14.72
CA PHE A 89 -5.01 3.13 -15.32
C PHE A 89 -6.05 3.59 -16.35
N LYS A 90 -6.71 2.67 -17.05
CA LYS A 90 -7.82 2.97 -17.93
C LYS A 90 -9.01 3.59 -17.17
N GLU A 91 -9.44 2.95 -16.10
CA GLU A 91 -10.54 3.45 -15.25
C GLU A 91 -10.17 4.79 -14.60
N LEU A 92 -8.94 4.93 -14.12
CA LEU A 92 -8.42 6.17 -13.57
C LEU A 92 -8.45 7.32 -14.59
N ASN A 93 -8.15 7.03 -15.88
CA ASN A 93 -8.22 8.00 -16.94
C ASN A 93 -9.61 8.62 -17.09
N ASP A 94 -10.67 7.85 -16.92
CA ASP A 94 -12.04 8.33 -17.09
C ASP A 94 -12.51 9.28 -15.96
N LEU A 95 -11.83 9.24 -14.81
CA LEU A 95 -12.11 10.09 -13.64
C LEU A 95 -11.39 11.45 -13.66
N LEU A 96 -10.46 11.67 -14.59
CA LEU A 96 -9.61 12.86 -14.62
C LEU A 96 -9.83 13.65 -15.91
N PRO A 97 -9.89 14.98 -15.89
CA PRO A 97 -9.79 15.80 -17.11
C PRO A 97 -8.35 15.80 -17.64
N LYS A 98 -8.19 16.12 -18.93
CA LYS A 98 -6.88 16.28 -19.57
C LYS A 98 -6.00 17.27 -18.82
N GLY A 99 -4.73 16.93 -18.60
CA GLY A 99 -3.76 17.73 -17.85
C GLY A 99 -3.84 17.60 -16.34
N ALA A 100 -4.85 16.89 -15.81
CA ALA A 100 -4.96 16.65 -14.38
C ALA A 100 -3.85 15.73 -13.85
N ARG A 101 -3.59 15.80 -12.55
CA ARG A 101 -2.49 15.08 -11.90
C ARG A 101 -2.99 13.83 -11.18
N PHE A 102 -2.22 12.76 -11.37
CA PHE A 102 -2.32 11.57 -10.56
C PHE A 102 -1.01 11.35 -9.79
N TYR A 103 -1.11 11.26 -8.46
CA TYR A 103 -0.01 10.95 -7.57
C TYR A 103 -0.13 9.53 -7.03
N MET A 104 0.92 8.75 -7.15
CA MET A 104 0.99 7.38 -6.63
C MET A 104 2.20 7.18 -5.73
N GLN A 105 1.98 6.44 -4.63
CA GLN A 105 3.05 5.78 -3.89
C GLN A 105 2.77 4.29 -3.87
N THR A 106 3.76 3.48 -4.23
CA THR A 106 3.62 2.03 -4.22
C THR A 106 4.93 1.33 -3.93
N MET A 107 4.83 0.20 -3.24
CA MET A 107 5.93 -0.76 -3.15
C MET A 107 5.99 -1.56 -4.45
N VAL A 108 7.21 -1.89 -4.84
CA VAL A 108 7.49 -2.73 -6.01
C VAL A 108 8.56 -3.75 -5.67
N PHE A 109 8.59 -4.85 -6.38
CA PHE A 109 9.75 -5.72 -6.34
C PHE A 109 10.95 -5.02 -6.98
N SER A 110 12.15 -5.32 -6.50
CA SER A 110 13.37 -4.67 -6.93
C SER A 110 14.37 -5.70 -7.47
N LYS A 111 15.56 -5.23 -7.82
CA LYS A 111 16.57 -6.00 -8.57
C LYS A 111 16.98 -7.34 -7.96
N ASN A 112 16.84 -7.49 -6.65
CA ASN A 112 17.21 -8.72 -5.92
C ASN A 112 15.97 -9.57 -5.54
N MET A 113 14.80 -9.31 -6.17
CA MET A 113 13.64 -10.17 -5.97
C MET A 113 13.92 -11.56 -6.56
N MET A 114 13.73 -12.58 -5.73
CA MET A 114 13.85 -13.99 -6.13
C MET A 114 12.56 -14.46 -6.84
N PRO A 115 12.63 -15.52 -7.66
CA PRO A 115 11.43 -16.21 -8.16
C PRO A 115 10.49 -16.64 -7.04
N LEU A 116 9.18 -16.71 -7.33
CA LEU A 116 8.18 -17.09 -6.34
C LEU A 116 8.45 -18.44 -5.69
N GLU A 117 9.00 -19.37 -6.45
CA GLU A 117 9.33 -20.74 -6.03
C GLU A 117 10.44 -20.80 -4.96
N GLU A 118 11.27 -19.76 -4.89
CA GLU A 118 12.34 -19.62 -3.89
C GLU A 118 11.87 -18.94 -2.61
N VAL A 119 10.66 -18.41 -2.58
CA VAL A 119 10.07 -17.77 -1.39
C VAL A 119 9.61 -18.85 -0.42
N SER A 120 10.30 -19.00 0.72
CA SER A 120 10.06 -20.10 1.65
C SER A 120 10.08 -19.68 3.11
N VAL A 121 9.12 -20.20 3.90
CA VAL A 121 9.12 -20.10 5.37
C VAL A 121 10.16 -20.99 6.04
N ASP A 122 10.77 -21.92 5.30
CA ASP A 122 11.82 -22.81 5.77
C ASP A 122 13.24 -22.25 5.52
N ALA A 123 13.31 -21.10 4.83
CA ALA A 123 14.58 -20.38 4.63
C ALA A 123 15.13 -19.82 5.97
N PRO A 124 16.44 -19.49 6.06
CA PRO A 124 17.01 -18.85 7.24
C PRO A 124 16.22 -17.59 7.66
N LYS A 125 15.95 -17.45 8.96
CA LYS A 125 15.02 -16.42 9.50
C LYS A 125 15.41 -14.95 9.25
N ASP A 126 16.66 -14.70 8.91
CA ASP A 126 17.21 -13.39 8.55
C ASP A 126 17.37 -13.19 7.04
N SER A 127 17.01 -14.20 6.24
CA SER A 127 17.14 -14.15 4.79
C SER A 127 16.01 -13.36 4.13
N PRO A 128 16.25 -12.78 2.93
CA PRO A 128 15.22 -12.15 2.13
C PRO A 128 14.07 -13.09 1.75
N SER A 129 14.35 -14.37 1.47
CA SER A 129 13.35 -15.39 1.14
C SER A 129 12.37 -15.60 2.30
N TYR A 130 12.88 -15.77 3.53
CA TYR A 130 12.03 -15.90 4.71
C TYR A 130 11.20 -14.63 4.97
N ALA A 131 11.82 -13.44 4.85
CA ALA A 131 11.13 -12.18 5.01
C ALA A 131 10.01 -12.03 3.99
N MET A 132 10.27 -12.36 2.71
CA MET A 132 9.27 -12.33 1.66
C MET A 132 8.14 -13.34 1.92
N ALA A 133 8.46 -14.55 2.38
CA ALA A 133 7.44 -15.55 2.72
C ALA A 133 6.51 -15.08 3.86
N LEU A 134 7.04 -14.34 4.84
CA LEU A 134 6.22 -13.71 5.87
C LEU A 134 5.32 -12.61 5.30
N MET A 135 5.80 -11.83 4.33
CA MET A 135 4.99 -10.80 3.65
C MET A 135 3.86 -11.43 2.85
N VAL A 136 4.14 -12.46 2.05
CA VAL A 136 3.14 -13.21 1.29
C VAL A 136 2.08 -13.81 2.22
N LYS A 137 2.49 -14.39 3.34
CA LYS A 137 1.55 -14.92 4.34
C LYS A 137 0.70 -13.84 5.00
N GLN A 138 1.26 -12.66 5.24
CA GLN A 138 0.55 -11.53 5.84
C GLN A 138 -0.45 -10.88 4.86
N PHE A 139 -0.14 -10.91 3.57
CA PHE A 139 -0.92 -10.31 2.50
C PHE A 139 -1.19 -11.34 1.38
N PRO A 140 -1.99 -12.40 1.66
CA PRO A 140 -2.10 -13.55 0.75
C PRO A 140 -2.74 -13.22 -0.61
N GLY A 141 -3.46 -12.10 -0.72
CA GLY A 141 -4.06 -11.63 -1.97
C GLY A 141 -3.22 -10.60 -2.72
N SER A 142 -1.92 -10.46 -2.42
CA SER A 142 -1.11 -9.34 -2.93
C SER A 142 0.19 -9.83 -3.55
N TRP A 143 0.45 -9.39 -4.79
CA TRP A 143 1.71 -9.58 -5.49
C TRP A 143 2.15 -8.27 -6.14
N LEU A 144 3.33 -7.77 -5.76
CA LEU A 144 3.80 -6.44 -6.17
C LEU A 144 4.18 -6.37 -7.64
N PRO A 145 4.15 -5.18 -8.26
CA PRO A 145 4.73 -4.97 -9.58
C PRO A 145 6.25 -5.18 -9.59
N TYR A 146 6.77 -5.69 -10.70
CA TYR A 146 8.20 -5.88 -10.92
C TYR A 146 8.87 -4.57 -11.37
N GLY A 147 9.18 -3.73 -10.39
CA GLY A 147 9.78 -2.42 -10.59
C GLY A 147 8.79 -1.32 -11.00
N GLU A 148 9.25 -0.09 -10.91
CA GLU A 148 8.48 1.07 -11.34
C GLU A 148 8.24 1.10 -12.86
N GLY A 149 9.12 0.44 -13.63
CA GLY A 149 9.00 0.34 -15.09
C GLY A 149 7.71 -0.36 -15.53
N GLN A 150 7.29 -1.42 -14.82
CA GLN A 150 6.03 -2.10 -15.11
C GLN A 150 4.84 -1.18 -14.84
N VAL A 151 4.86 -0.42 -13.75
CA VAL A 151 3.82 0.55 -13.42
C VAL A 151 3.71 1.62 -14.49
N ILE A 152 4.86 2.21 -14.88
CA ILE A 152 4.93 3.28 -15.89
C ILE A 152 4.43 2.79 -17.25
N LYS A 153 4.88 1.62 -17.71
CA LYS A 153 4.46 1.00 -18.98
C LYS A 153 2.94 0.87 -19.08
N ASN A 154 2.29 0.43 -17.98
CA ASN A 154 0.84 0.25 -17.98
C ASN A 154 0.07 1.57 -17.88
N ALA A 155 0.72 2.65 -17.40
CA ALA A 155 0.15 3.99 -17.34
C ALA A 155 0.30 4.76 -18.69
N GLU A 156 1.36 4.51 -19.47
CA GLU A 156 1.71 5.26 -20.69
C GLU A 156 0.59 5.49 -21.71
N PRO A 157 -0.37 4.56 -21.94
CA PRO A 157 -1.47 4.81 -22.86
C PRO A 157 -2.38 5.98 -22.47
N TYR A 158 -2.39 6.36 -21.19
CA TYR A 158 -3.32 7.33 -20.62
C TYR A 158 -2.63 8.50 -19.92
N PHE A 159 -1.40 8.29 -19.48
CA PHE A 159 -0.68 9.22 -18.61
C PHE A 159 0.77 9.39 -19.03
N LYS A 160 1.23 10.63 -18.96
CA LYS A 160 2.65 10.98 -19.07
C LYS A 160 3.27 11.01 -17.67
N LEU A 161 4.38 10.31 -17.49
CA LEU A 161 5.17 10.43 -16.26
C LEU A 161 5.83 11.81 -16.18
N ILE A 162 5.61 12.52 -15.08
CA ILE A 162 6.18 13.85 -14.80
C ILE A 162 7.39 13.76 -13.89
N SER A 163 7.31 12.94 -12.85
CA SER A 163 8.44 12.71 -11.95
C SER A 163 8.37 11.35 -11.30
N LYS A 164 9.55 10.83 -10.95
CA LYS A 164 9.67 9.62 -10.13
C LYS A 164 10.80 9.78 -9.11
N SER A 165 10.62 9.18 -7.94
CA SER A 165 11.68 9.08 -6.94
C SER A 165 11.54 7.78 -6.13
N SER A 166 12.67 7.12 -5.83
CA SER A 166 12.71 6.04 -4.87
C SER A 166 12.59 6.60 -3.46
N GLY A 167 11.75 5.99 -2.65
CA GLY A 167 11.59 6.24 -1.23
C GLY A 167 12.13 5.11 -0.36
N ARG A 168 12.92 4.19 -0.91
CA ARG A 168 13.40 3.00 -0.20
C ARG A 168 14.13 3.34 1.11
N LEU A 169 15.09 4.25 1.03
CA LEU A 169 15.85 4.66 2.21
C LEU A 169 14.99 5.43 3.22
N ASP A 170 14.05 6.26 2.74
CA ASP A 170 13.10 6.96 3.60
C ASP A 170 12.19 5.97 4.33
N TYR A 171 11.81 4.87 3.65
CA TYR A 171 10.96 3.85 4.25
C TYR A 171 11.70 3.05 5.33
N ILE A 172 12.97 2.70 5.09
CA ILE A 172 13.86 2.09 6.09
C ILE A 172 13.96 2.99 7.34
N GLU A 173 14.19 4.28 7.15
CA GLU A 173 14.27 5.25 8.25
C GLU A 173 12.91 5.38 8.97
N THR A 174 11.82 5.40 8.24
CA THR A 174 10.46 5.43 8.79
C THR A 174 10.20 4.22 9.70
N ILE A 175 10.54 3.00 9.24
CA ILE A 175 10.40 1.78 10.05
C ILE A 175 11.26 1.87 11.33
N LYS A 176 12.49 2.39 11.23
CA LYS A 176 13.36 2.60 12.41
C LYS A 176 12.70 3.56 13.41
N ARG A 177 12.15 4.67 12.94
CA ARG A 177 11.45 5.66 13.79
C ARG A 177 10.18 5.11 14.43
N TRP A 178 9.40 4.32 13.69
CA TRP A 178 8.26 3.61 14.26
C TRP A 178 8.68 2.68 15.38
N ARG A 179 9.76 1.91 15.21
CA ARG A 179 10.28 1.01 16.27
C ARG A 179 10.73 1.79 17.50
N ILE A 180 11.43 2.92 17.35
CA ILE A 180 11.82 3.79 18.46
C ILE A 180 10.58 4.32 19.18
N LYS A 181 9.60 4.84 18.44
CA LYS A 181 8.34 5.37 19.01
C LYS A 181 7.57 4.26 19.73
N PHE A 182 7.53 3.07 19.14
CA PHE A 182 6.86 1.91 19.72
C PHE A 182 7.52 1.43 21.02
N ARG A 183 8.83 1.57 21.17
CA ARG A 183 9.56 1.22 22.40
C ARG A 183 9.41 2.22 23.54
N LYS A 184 8.93 3.45 23.28
CA LYS A 184 8.72 4.44 24.34
C LYS A 184 7.75 3.91 25.38
N PHE A 185 8.05 4.21 26.65
CA PHE A 185 7.17 3.82 27.77
C PHE A 185 5.79 4.46 27.61
N ASN A 186 4.74 3.65 27.79
CA ASN A 186 3.36 4.09 27.76
C ASN A 186 2.51 3.11 28.59
N LEU A 187 1.96 3.56 29.70
CA LEU A 187 1.21 2.72 30.64
C LEU A 187 -0.01 2.05 29.97
N LYS A 188 -0.76 2.81 29.13
CA LYS A 188 -1.92 2.27 28.39
C LYS A 188 -1.50 1.14 27.45
N LYS A 189 -0.32 1.27 26.80
CA LYS A 189 0.24 0.21 25.94
C LYS A 189 0.55 -1.05 26.72
N TYR A 190 1.15 -0.95 27.89
CA TYR A 190 1.45 -2.12 28.73
C TYR A 190 0.20 -2.76 29.31
N ALA A 191 -0.81 -1.97 29.67
CA ALA A 191 -2.12 -2.50 30.06
C ALA A 191 -2.77 -3.28 28.89
N LEU A 192 -2.69 -2.74 27.65
CA LEU A 192 -3.13 -3.46 26.47
C LEU A 192 -2.33 -4.76 26.25
N TYR A 193 -1.01 -4.76 26.41
CA TYR A 193 -0.22 -5.98 26.29
C TYR A 193 -0.63 -7.03 27.31
N ALA A 194 -0.88 -6.64 28.56
CA ALA A 194 -1.37 -7.54 29.58
C ALA A 194 -2.73 -8.15 29.19
N SER A 195 -3.65 -7.36 28.65
CA SER A 195 -4.96 -7.87 28.18
C SER A 195 -4.86 -8.81 26.97
N LEU A 196 -3.78 -8.74 26.20
CA LEU A 196 -3.54 -9.59 25.02
C LEU A 196 -2.79 -10.89 25.34
N ILE A 197 -2.33 -11.09 26.59
CA ILE A 197 -1.63 -12.32 26.99
C ILE A 197 -2.46 -13.59 26.74
N PRO A 198 -3.75 -13.68 27.10
CA PRO A 198 -4.54 -14.88 26.79
C PRO A 198 -4.62 -15.15 25.29
N LYS A 199 -4.82 -14.10 24.49
CA LYS A 199 -4.84 -14.24 23.02
C LYS A 199 -3.50 -14.74 22.49
N PHE A 200 -2.38 -14.22 22.99
CA PHE A 200 -1.05 -14.69 22.61
C PHE A 200 -0.81 -16.17 22.96
N LEU A 201 -1.33 -16.64 24.08
CA LEU A 201 -1.17 -18.03 24.52
C LEU A 201 -1.98 -19.02 23.69
N PHE A 202 -3.21 -18.65 23.31
CA PHE A 202 -4.18 -19.59 22.73
C PHE A 202 -4.41 -19.40 21.23
N ASP A 203 -4.03 -18.26 20.63
CA ASP A 203 -4.24 -17.95 19.22
C ASP A 203 -2.92 -18.03 18.43
N LYS A 204 -2.81 -19.04 17.56
CA LYS A 204 -1.63 -19.25 16.69
C LYS A 204 -1.43 -18.09 15.70
N GLU A 205 -2.51 -17.57 15.13
CA GLU A 205 -2.45 -16.49 14.16
C GLU A 205 -1.96 -15.20 14.80
N PHE A 206 -2.47 -14.89 15.99
CA PHE A 206 -2.01 -13.73 16.74
C PHE A 206 -0.52 -13.84 17.12
N ARG A 207 -0.03 -15.02 17.52
CA ARG A 207 1.42 -15.25 17.74
C ARG A 207 2.23 -15.00 16.49
N HIS A 208 1.75 -15.45 15.33
CA HIS A 208 2.39 -15.20 14.05
C HIS A 208 2.48 -13.70 13.73
N GLN A 209 1.39 -12.96 13.89
CA GLN A 209 1.35 -11.51 13.70
C GLN A 209 2.37 -10.78 14.59
N VAL A 210 2.47 -11.18 15.88
CA VAL A 210 3.47 -10.63 16.81
C VAL A 210 4.89 -10.95 16.34
N GLN A 211 5.13 -12.16 15.83
CA GLN A 211 6.43 -12.56 15.29
C GLN A 211 6.79 -11.73 14.03
N VAL A 212 5.88 -11.58 13.08
CA VAL A 212 6.06 -10.73 11.88
C VAL A 212 6.41 -9.30 12.28
N PHE A 213 5.67 -8.74 13.23
CA PHE A 213 5.96 -7.40 13.74
C PHE A 213 7.36 -7.29 14.37
N LYS A 214 7.80 -8.31 15.11
CA LYS A 214 9.14 -8.37 15.73
C LYS A 214 10.27 -8.45 14.69
N ILE A 215 10.10 -9.27 13.66
CA ILE A 215 11.09 -9.49 12.60
C ILE A 215 11.20 -8.25 11.70
N SER A 216 10.08 -7.56 11.42
CA SER A 216 9.99 -6.46 10.46
C SER A 216 10.45 -6.87 9.06
N PRO A 217 9.75 -7.81 8.41
CA PRO A 217 10.15 -8.38 7.12
C PRO A 217 10.29 -7.30 6.04
N ASN A 218 9.44 -6.27 6.02
CA ASN A 218 9.57 -5.14 5.10
C ASN A 218 10.97 -4.49 5.17
N LYS A 219 11.48 -4.30 6.40
CA LYS A 219 12.81 -3.69 6.56
C LYS A 219 13.88 -4.56 5.93
N ILE A 220 13.83 -5.88 6.15
CA ILE A 220 14.78 -6.84 5.54
C ILE A 220 14.69 -6.75 4.02
N CYS A 221 13.47 -6.77 3.45
CA CYS A 221 13.26 -6.68 2.01
C CYS A 221 13.80 -5.38 1.41
N PHE A 222 13.60 -4.23 2.08
CA PHE A 222 14.13 -2.95 1.61
C PHE A 222 15.67 -2.86 1.77
N GLU A 223 16.24 -3.37 2.85
CA GLU A 223 17.69 -3.35 3.07
C GLU A 223 18.43 -4.25 2.05
N ASN A 224 17.84 -5.39 1.67
CA ASN A 224 18.38 -6.31 0.69
C ASN A 224 17.98 -6.01 -0.76
N GLU A 225 17.29 -4.90 -1.00
CA GLU A 225 16.81 -4.50 -2.33
C GLU A 225 15.98 -5.60 -3.04
N THR A 226 15.24 -6.42 -2.28
CA THR A 226 14.18 -7.28 -2.80
C THR A 226 12.94 -6.46 -3.11
N MET A 227 12.75 -5.36 -2.39
CA MET A 227 11.66 -4.40 -2.59
C MET A 227 12.21 -2.98 -2.67
N ASP A 228 11.52 -2.12 -3.40
CA ASP A 228 11.67 -0.67 -3.40
C ASP A 228 10.31 -0.02 -3.17
N HIS A 229 10.31 1.29 -2.97
CA HIS A 229 9.12 2.10 -2.81
C HIS A 229 9.24 3.33 -3.70
N PHE A 230 8.29 3.51 -4.62
CA PHE A 230 8.32 4.63 -5.56
C PHE A 230 7.21 5.65 -5.29
N ARG A 231 7.57 6.91 -5.51
CA ARG A 231 6.65 8.04 -5.65
C ARG A 231 6.63 8.43 -7.11
N LEU A 232 5.46 8.40 -7.72
CA LEU A 232 5.26 8.66 -9.13
C LEU A 232 4.23 9.78 -9.29
N VAL A 233 4.51 10.74 -10.13
CA VAL A 233 3.56 11.79 -10.52
C VAL A 233 3.29 11.66 -12.01
N PHE A 234 2.04 11.53 -12.35
CA PHE A 234 1.56 11.43 -13.71
C PHE A 234 0.68 12.63 -14.07
N GLU A 235 0.60 12.93 -15.35
CA GLU A 235 -0.33 13.89 -15.95
C GLU A 235 -1.16 13.17 -17.00
N LYS A 236 -2.48 13.35 -16.98
CA LYS A 236 -3.36 12.80 -18.01
C LYS A 236 -3.11 13.46 -19.35
N ILE A 237 -2.94 12.67 -20.42
CA ILE A 237 -2.70 13.12 -21.79
C ILE A 237 -4.00 13.38 -22.57
#